data_b6d69e2db80f382e09ab8a01aa30355d
#
_entry.id   b6d69e2db80f382e09ab8a01aa30355d
#
_cell.length_a   1.000
_cell.length_b   1.000
_cell.length_c   1.000
_cell.angle_alpha   90.00
_cell.angle_beta   90.00
_cell.angle_gamma   90.00
#
_symmetry.space_group_name_H-M   'P 1'
#
loop_
_entity.id
_entity.type
_entity.pdbx_description
1 polymer ?
#
loop_
_entity_poly.entity_id
_entity_poly.type
_entity_poly.pdbx_seq_one_letter_code
_entity_poly.pdbx_strand_id
1 'polypeptide(L)'
;MYWNKDLFKKAGLDPETPPTSWDEWQQDAAKISDSTKNIYGSGISYDYAYQIAHIMQRFGGLAVTDDNGTWKANFENNAGYENFLNMYKDMVDDGDNPLEADTDSMMSAGQVGITVGGPWVTAGLDTAGVDYGIGLIPQGDAGDMNSVEVIGFGITTAASDAEKEAAYKFIKWWNTQDKDGSSPALEWSLQNGFPAYTYSVQNNKEYKANKKLSAMSAANPESPTDFIVDSNFPGINSVLSDVIPEMINSVAFGNSSVEDALAKAQKSTQKIVDKYNK
;
A
#
# COMPACT_ATOMS: atom_id res chain seq x y z
N MET A 1 2.21 -2.36 6.66
CA MET A 1 1.09 -2.57 7.59
C MET A 1 1.29 -1.74 8.84
N TYR A 2 0.21 -1.17 9.35
CA TYR A 2 0.13 -0.47 10.63
C TYR A 2 -0.90 -1.15 11.52
N TRP A 3 -0.67 -1.18 12.83
CA TRP A 3 -1.67 -1.66 13.79
C TRP A 3 -1.73 -0.78 15.02
N ASN A 4 -2.95 -0.63 15.58
CA ASN A 4 -3.22 0.15 16.78
C ASN A 4 -3.00 -0.72 18.04
N LYS A 5 -1.91 -0.46 18.76
CA LYS A 5 -1.50 -1.25 19.93
C LYS A 5 -2.52 -1.18 21.07
N ASP A 6 -3.24 -0.06 21.20
CA ASP A 6 -4.25 0.07 22.27
C ASP A 6 -5.50 -0.75 21.96
N LEU A 7 -5.90 -0.87 20.68
CA LEU A 7 -6.99 -1.74 20.28
C LEU A 7 -6.61 -3.21 20.42
N PHE A 8 -5.37 -3.59 20.10
CA PHE A 8 -4.84 -4.93 20.36
C PHE A 8 -4.92 -5.28 21.84
N LYS A 9 -4.40 -4.41 22.73
CA LYS A 9 -4.50 -4.61 24.21
C LYS A 9 -5.93 -4.77 24.68
N LYS A 10 -6.86 -3.95 24.20
CA LYS A 10 -8.29 -4.02 24.55
C LYS A 10 -8.95 -5.31 24.08
N ALA A 11 -8.52 -5.86 22.95
CA ALA A 11 -8.99 -7.14 22.41
C ALA A 11 -8.30 -8.36 23.06
N GLY A 12 -7.35 -8.16 23.97
CA GLY A 12 -6.57 -9.24 24.59
C GLY A 12 -5.49 -9.83 23.70
N LEU A 13 -5.10 -9.11 22.65
CA LEU A 13 -4.01 -9.45 21.74
C LEU A 13 -2.69 -8.88 22.26
N ASP A 14 -1.57 -9.49 21.86
CA ASP A 14 -0.23 -8.94 22.13
C ASP A 14 0.02 -7.73 21.22
N PRO A 15 0.21 -6.51 21.78
CA PRO A 15 0.40 -5.31 20.99
C PRO A 15 1.74 -5.27 20.23
N GLU A 16 2.68 -6.17 20.56
CA GLU A 16 3.99 -6.24 19.91
C GLU A 16 4.07 -7.34 18.84
N THR A 17 2.99 -8.12 18.68
CA THR A 17 2.91 -9.25 17.73
C THR A 17 1.80 -8.99 16.71
N PRO A 18 2.11 -8.36 15.56
CA PRO A 18 1.13 -8.17 14.50
C PRO A 18 0.83 -9.48 13.75
N PRO A 19 -0.30 -9.57 13.02
CA PRO A 19 -0.60 -10.74 12.21
C PRO A 19 0.46 -10.96 11.12
N THR A 20 0.85 -12.22 10.92
CA THR A 20 1.84 -12.65 9.92
C THR A 20 1.22 -13.35 8.73
N SER A 21 -0.06 -13.74 8.86
CA SER A 21 -0.87 -14.33 7.80
C SER A 21 -2.21 -13.60 7.66
N TRP A 22 -2.89 -13.80 6.53
CA TRP A 22 -4.22 -13.23 6.30
C TRP A 22 -5.28 -13.86 7.19
N ASP A 23 -5.10 -15.13 7.55
CA ASP A 23 -5.99 -15.80 8.52
C ASP A 23 -5.84 -15.18 9.90
N GLU A 24 -4.62 -14.88 10.34
CA GLU A 24 -4.39 -14.16 11.60
C GLU A 24 -4.97 -12.74 11.53
N TRP A 25 -4.83 -12.03 10.38
CA TRP A 25 -5.44 -10.72 10.18
C TRP A 25 -6.95 -10.74 10.39
N GLN A 26 -7.66 -11.68 9.74
CA GLN A 26 -9.11 -11.84 9.90
C GLN A 26 -9.49 -12.19 11.35
N GLN A 27 -8.77 -13.12 11.98
CA GLN A 27 -9.02 -13.50 13.38
C GLN A 27 -8.80 -12.37 14.37
N ASP A 28 -7.76 -11.57 14.16
CA ASP A 28 -7.48 -10.42 15.02
C ASP A 28 -8.45 -9.28 14.73
N ALA A 29 -8.83 -9.06 13.46
CA ALA A 29 -9.87 -8.12 13.10
C ALA A 29 -11.18 -8.43 13.82
N ALA A 30 -11.64 -9.68 13.76
CA ALA A 30 -12.86 -10.11 14.45
C ALA A 30 -12.81 -9.90 15.98
N LYS A 31 -11.65 -10.09 16.61
CA LYS A 31 -11.48 -9.83 18.06
C LYS A 31 -11.49 -8.35 18.42
N ILE A 32 -10.99 -7.50 17.53
CA ILE A 32 -10.88 -6.04 17.75
C ILE A 32 -12.21 -5.34 17.48
N SER A 33 -13.01 -5.82 16.55
CA SER A 33 -14.23 -5.18 16.07
C SER A 33 -15.26 -5.03 17.19
N ASP A 34 -15.86 -3.83 17.27
CA ASP A 34 -16.93 -3.49 18.20
C ASP A 34 -17.91 -2.53 17.53
N SER A 35 -18.95 -3.06 16.92
CA SER A 35 -19.97 -2.28 16.20
C SER A 35 -20.67 -1.26 17.08
N THR A 36 -20.76 -1.49 18.41
CA THR A 36 -21.38 -0.54 19.35
C THR A 36 -20.55 0.72 19.56
N LYS A 37 -19.26 0.66 19.23
CA LYS A 37 -18.30 1.78 19.36
C LYS A 37 -17.78 2.28 18.02
N ASN A 38 -18.29 1.74 16.91
CA ASN A 38 -17.81 2.04 15.57
C ASN A 38 -16.31 1.77 15.44
N ILE A 39 -15.87 0.61 16.00
CA ILE A 39 -14.49 0.12 15.91
C ILE A 39 -14.47 -1.06 14.95
N TYR A 40 -13.54 -1.04 14.01
CA TYR A 40 -13.29 -2.06 13.01
C TYR A 40 -11.90 -2.65 13.22
N GLY A 41 -11.79 -3.95 13.15
CA GLY A 41 -10.51 -4.62 13.29
C GLY A 41 -9.61 -4.44 12.07
N SER A 42 -10.20 -4.38 10.89
CA SER A 42 -9.53 -4.16 9.61
C SER A 42 -9.89 -2.81 9.02
N GLY A 43 -8.98 -2.21 8.27
CA GLY A 43 -9.18 -0.95 7.55
C GLY A 43 -8.61 -1.04 6.14
N ILE A 44 -9.22 -1.87 5.30
CA ILE A 44 -8.93 -1.92 3.86
C ILE A 44 -9.95 -1.05 3.15
N SER A 45 -9.47 0.02 2.49
CA SER A 45 -10.33 0.94 1.73
C SER A 45 -10.85 0.28 0.47
N TYR A 46 -12.09 0.56 0.10
CA TYR A 46 -12.64 0.12 -1.19
C TYR A 46 -12.21 1.00 -2.37
N ASP A 47 -11.69 2.18 -2.13
CA ASP A 47 -11.39 3.21 -3.15
C ASP A 47 -9.90 3.54 -3.27
N TYR A 48 -9.05 2.92 -2.45
CA TYR A 48 -7.62 3.17 -2.49
C TYR A 48 -6.88 2.07 -3.28
N ALA A 49 -6.87 2.22 -4.61
CA ALA A 49 -6.33 1.23 -5.53
C ALA A 49 -4.88 0.82 -5.26
N TYR A 50 -4.02 1.73 -4.83
CA TYR A 50 -2.63 1.40 -4.51
C TYR A 50 -2.51 0.50 -3.28
N GLN A 51 -3.25 0.79 -2.20
CA GLN A 51 -3.33 -0.09 -1.03
C GLN A 51 -3.73 -1.50 -1.43
N ILE A 52 -4.79 -1.58 -2.24
CA ILE A 52 -5.37 -2.84 -2.71
C ILE A 52 -4.41 -3.57 -3.63
N ALA A 53 -3.72 -2.88 -4.54
CA ALA A 53 -2.74 -3.49 -5.43
C ALA A 53 -1.59 -4.16 -4.65
N HIS A 54 -1.07 -3.51 -3.60
CA HIS A 54 -0.06 -4.09 -2.72
C HIS A 54 -0.56 -5.35 -2.00
N ILE A 55 -1.83 -5.36 -1.55
CA ILE A 55 -2.43 -6.53 -0.91
C ILE A 55 -2.64 -7.64 -1.95
N MET A 56 -3.23 -7.33 -3.10
CA MET A 56 -3.54 -8.32 -4.14
C MET A 56 -2.30 -9.01 -4.70
N GLN A 57 -1.17 -8.31 -4.80
CA GLN A 57 0.10 -8.93 -5.19
C GLN A 57 0.49 -10.09 -4.27
N ARG A 58 0.19 -9.98 -2.96
CA ARG A 58 0.44 -11.04 -1.99
C ARG A 58 -0.40 -12.28 -2.24
N PHE A 59 -1.58 -12.10 -2.82
CA PHE A 59 -2.45 -13.20 -3.26
C PHE A 59 -2.12 -13.72 -4.67
N GLY A 60 -1.15 -13.13 -5.37
CA GLY A 60 -0.81 -13.47 -6.76
C GLY A 60 -1.71 -12.79 -7.80
N GLY A 61 -2.45 -11.77 -7.39
CA GLY A 61 -3.33 -10.98 -8.27
C GLY A 61 -2.55 -9.98 -9.11
N LEU A 62 -2.23 -10.34 -10.36
CA LEU A 62 -1.70 -9.43 -11.38
C LEU A 62 -2.82 -8.99 -12.30
N ALA A 63 -3.00 -7.68 -12.49
CA ALA A 63 -4.07 -7.14 -13.35
C ALA A 63 -3.81 -7.39 -14.84
N VAL A 64 -2.53 -7.41 -15.23
CA VAL A 64 -2.09 -7.68 -16.58
C VAL A 64 -0.87 -8.62 -16.58
N THR A 65 -0.72 -9.37 -17.65
CA THR A 65 0.47 -10.19 -17.88
C THR A 65 1.11 -9.80 -19.20
N ASP A 66 2.43 -9.93 -19.28
CA ASP A 66 3.20 -9.75 -20.52
C ASP A 66 3.57 -11.12 -21.10
N ASP A 67 3.08 -11.41 -22.29
CA ASP A 67 3.44 -12.60 -23.06
C ASP A 67 4.27 -12.17 -24.27
N ASN A 68 5.60 -12.08 -24.07
CA ASN A 68 6.58 -11.69 -25.09
C ASN A 68 6.24 -10.34 -25.78
N GLY A 69 5.89 -9.34 -25.01
CA GLY A 69 5.54 -7.99 -25.50
C GLY A 69 4.07 -7.85 -25.89
N THR A 70 3.25 -8.86 -25.60
CA THR A 70 1.81 -8.81 -25.79
C THR A 70 1.12 -8.80 -24.43
N TRP A 71 0.51 -7.67 -24.10
CA TRP A 71 -0.21 -7.51 -22.85
C TRP A 71 -1.56 -8.24 -22.88
N LYS A 72 -1.95 -8.83 -21.75
CA LYS A 72 -3.24 -9.49 -21.57
C LYS A 72 -3.83 -9.11 -20.22
N ALA A 73 -5.13 -8.84 -20.17
CA ALA A 73 -5.85 -8.71 -18.90
C ALA A 73 -5.87 -10.05 -18.16
N ASN A 74 -5.80 -10.03 -16.83
CA ASN A 74 -5.62 -11.22 -16.02
C ASN A 74 -6.47 -11.20 -14.73
N PHE A 75 -7.78 -11.03 -14.88
CA PHE A 75 -8.73 -11.05 -13.76
C PHE A 75 -9.54 -12.34 -13.70
N GLU A 76 -10.09 -12.80 -14.84
CA GLU A 76 -10.85 -14.06 -14.90
C GLU A 76 -9.93 -15.25 -14.62
N ASN A 77 -10.41 -16.19 -13.81
CA ASN A 77 -9.69 -17.39 -13.39
C ASN A 77 -8.36 -17.09 -12.66
N ASN A 78 -8.24 -15.90 -12.07
CA ASN A 78 -7.11 -15.54 -11.22
C ASN A 78 -7.49 -15.77 -9.75
N ALA A 79 -7.01 -16.88 -9.19
CA ALA A 79 -7.29 -17.24 -7.80
C ALA A 79 -6.86 -16.18 -6.79
N GLY A 80 -5.83 -15.39 -7.10
CA GLY A 80 -5.38 -14.32 -6.22
C GLY A 80 -6.44 -13.22 -6.04
N TYR A 81 -7.08 -12.80 -7.14
CA TYR A 81 -8.18 -11.85 -7.06
C TYR A 81 -9.41 -12.44 -6.39
N GLU A 82 -9.75 -13.68 -6.72
CA GLU A 82 -10.90 -14.36 -6.14
C GLU A 82 -10.74 -14.52 -4.63
N ASN A 83 -9.59 -14.99 -4.15
CA ASN A 83 -9.29 -15.16 -2.73
C ASN A 83 -9.33 -13.82 -2.00
N PHE A 84 -8.70 -12.77 -2.55
CA PHE A 84 -8.74 -11.44 -1.96
C PHE A 84 -10.17 -10.89 -1.85
N LEU A 85 -10.96 -10.96 -2.92
CA LEU A 85 -12.32 -10.41 -2.94
C LEU A 85 -13.26 -11.16 -1.98
N ASN A 86 -13.12 -12.49 -1.87
CA ASN A 86 -13.88 -13.27 -0.91
C ASN A 86 -13.50 -12.88 0.52
N MET A 87 -12.20 -12.85 0.85
CA MET A 87 -11.72 -12.41 2.17
C MET A 87 -12.23 -11.00 2.52
N TYR A 88 -12.11 -10.06 1.58
CA TYR A 88 -12.55 -8.68 1.80
C TYR A 88 -14.07 -8.60 2.04
N LYS A 89 -14.84 -9.32 1.22
CA LYS A 89 -16.29 -9.39 1.37
C LYS A 89 -16.72 -9.97 2.72
N ASP A 90 -16.09 -11.07 3.14
CA ASP A 90 -16.38 -11.70 4.42
C ASP A 90 -16.14 -10.72 5.58
N MET A 91 -15.01 -10.01 5.59
CA MET A 91 -14.73 -9.01 6.63
C MET A 91 -15.71 -7.82 6.60
N VAL A 92 -16.23 -7.45 5.45
CA VAL A 92 -17.27 -6.39 5.32
C VAL A 92 -18.61 -6.91 5.84
N ASP A 93 -19.01 -8.12 5.46
CA ASP A 93 -20.29 -8.73 5.85
C ASP A 93 -20.34 -9.01 7.39
N ASP A 94 -19.22 -9.38 7.97
CA ASP A 94 -19.06 -9.60 9.41
C ASP A 94 -18.95 -8.27 10.21
N GLY A 95 -18.75 -7.15 9.53
CA GLY A 95 -18.59 -5.84 10.16
C GLY A 95 -17.19 -5.59 10.73
N ASP A 96 -16.21 -6.36 10.29
CA ASP A 96 -14.81 -6.26 10.70
C ASP A 96 -14.01 -5.25 9.86
N ASN A 97 -14.50 -4.92 8.66
CA ASN A 97 -13.93 -3.89 7.78
C ASN A 97 -15.00 -2.85 7.41
N PRO A 98 -14.73 -1.54 7.54
CA PRO A 98 -15.70 -0.51 7.20
C PRO A 98 -15.89 -0.38 5.69
N LEU A 99 -17.07 0.04 5.27
CA LEU A 99 -17.36 0.50 3.90
C LEU A 99 -17.01 1.98 3.76
N GLU A 100 -15.74 2.30 3.99
CA GLU A 100 -15.23 3.68 3.96
C GLU A 100 -14.01 3.80 3.05
N ALA A 101 -13.88 4.95 2.40
CA ALA A 101 -12.74 5.25 1.53
C ALA A 101 -11.50 5.68 2.33
N ASP A 102 -11.69 6.45 3.41
CA ASP A 102 -10.61 7.05 4.21
C ASP A 102 -10.33 6.26 5.49
N THR A 103 -9.78 5.06 5.34
CA THR A 103 -9.38 4.22 6.48
C THR A 103 -8.17 4.77 7.25
N ASP A 104 -7.35 5.62 6.63
CA ASP A 104 -6.20 6.27 7.29
C ASP A 104 -6.68 7.28 8.35
N SER A 105 -7.69 8.08 8.03
CA SER A 105 -8.31 8.99 9.02
C SER A 105 -9.01 8.23 10.14
N MET A 106 -9.67 7.12 9.84
CA MET A 106 -10.28 6.25 10.85
C MET A 106 -9.23 5.62 11.78
N MET A 107 -8.09 5.20 11.25
CA MET A 107 -6.96 4.70 12.04
C MET A 107 -6.43 5.79 12.99
N SER A 108 -6.28 7.01 12.50
CA SER A 108 -5.88 8.17 13.31
C SER A 108 -6.92 8.54 14.37
N ALA A 109 -8.20 8.29 14.10
CA ALA A 109 -9.28 8.46 15.08
C ALA A 109 -9.39 7.31 16.11
N GLY A 110 -8.54 6.28 16.01
CA GLY A 110 -8.56 5.10 16.88
C GLY A 110 -9.74 4.15 16.62
N GLN A 111 -10.31 4.18 15.41
CA GLN A 111 -11.46 3.38 15.00
C GLN A 111 -11.08 2.15 14.17
N VAL A 112 -9.82 2.02 13.77
CA VAL A 112 -9.31 0.89 12.97
C VAL A 112 -8.17 0.21 13.71
N GLY A 113 -8.20 -1.13 13.74
CA GLY A 113 -7.20 -1.97 14.39
C GLY A 113 -5.95 -2.17 13.55
N ILE A 114 -6.13 -2.55 12.30
CA ILE A 114 -5.05 -2.90 11.37
C ILE A 114 -5.33 -2.29 10.00
N THR A 115 -4.34 -1.67 9.37
CA THR A 115 -4.45 -1.12 8.01
C THR A 115 -3.16 -1.28 7.21
N VAL A 116 -3.24 -1.12 5.90
CA VAL A 116 -2.10 -1.01 4.98
C VAL A 116 -2.02 0.41 4.49
N GLY A 117 -0.84 1.01 4.56
CA GLY A 117 -0.64 2.37 4.08
C GLY A 117 0.82 2.68 3.85
N GLY A 118 1.09 3.86 3.32
CA GLY A 118 2.44 4.36 3.11
C GLY A 118 2.96 5.22 4.27
N PRO A 119 4.15 5.82 4.12
CA PRO A 119 4.77 6.63 5.16
C PRO A 119 3.94 7.83 5.62
N TRP A 120 3.05 8.35 4.77
CA TRP A 120 2.16 9.47 5.08
C TRP A 120 1.22 9.22 6.24
N VAL A 121 0.87 7.96 6.53
CA VAL A 121 -0.01 7.58 7.65
C VAL A 121 0.59 7.98 8.99
N THR A 122 1.92 7.93 9.12
CA THR A 122 2.61 8.19 10.40
C THR A 122 2.38 9.58 10.96
N ALA A 123 2.32 10.61 10.11
CA ALA A 123 2.13 11.99 10.55
C ALA A 123 0.75 12.19 11.20
N GLY A 124 -0.28 11.56 10.67
CA GLY A 124 -1.64 11.56 11.25
C GLY A 124 -1.68 10.85 12.59
N LEU A 125 -1.12 9.66 12.66
CA LEU A 125 -1.05 8.85 13.88
C LEU A 125 -0.26 9.54 15.00
N ASP A 126 0.88 10.15 14.68
CA ASP A 126 1.70 10.90 15.64
C ASP A 126 0.96 12.14 16.18
N THR A 127 0.28 12.86 15.31
CA THR A 127 -0.50 14.04 15.70
C THR A 127 -1.68 13.65 16.59
N ALA A 128 -2.32 12.54 16.32
CA ALA A 128 -3.43 12.00 17.11
C ALA A 128 -2.98 11.31 18.40
N GLY A 129 -1.68 11.05 18.58
CA GLY A 129 -1.14 10.37 19.75
C GLY A 129 -1.48 8.87 19.82
N VAL A 130 -1.72 8.25 18.67
CA VAL A 130 -2.00 6.80 18.59
C VAL A 130 -0.73 6.02 18.88
N ASP A 131 -0.80 5.03 19.78
CA ASP A 131 0.28 4.04 19.98
C ASP A 131 0.14 2.96 18.90
N TYR A 132 1.06 2.94 17.93
CA TYR A 132 0.99 2.04 16.78
C TYR A 132 2.30 1.30 16.51
N GLY A 133 2.17 0.18 15.83
CA GLY A 133 3.29 -0.56 15.28
C GLY A 133 3.35 -0.45 13.76
N ILE A 134 4.53 -0.74 13.21
CA ILE A 134 4.80 -0.81 11.76
C ILE A 134 5.45 -2.17 11.48
N GLY A 135 4.92 -2.88 10.49
CA GLY A 135 5.44 -4.18 10.07
C GLY A 135 5.20 -4.46 8.61
N LEU A 136 5.66 -5.61 8.16
CA LEU A 136 5.40 -6.08 6.79
C LEU A 136 3.92 -6.47 6.65
N ILE A 137 3.38 -6.32 5.44
CA ILE A 137 2.06 -6.85 5.10
C ILE A 137 2.15 -8.39 5.17
N PRO A 138 1.13 -9.10 5.68
CA PRO A 138 1.12 -10.55 5.71
C PRO A 138 1.43 -11.17 4.36
N GLN A 139 2.14 -12.28 4.37
CA GLN A 139 2.40 -13.05 3.15
C GLN A 139 1.13 -13.75 2.68
N GLY A 140 0.98 -13.85 1.37
CA GLY A 140 -0.09 -14.60 0.74
C GLY A 140 0.44 -15.80 -0.03
N ASP A 141 -0.43 -16.44 -0.80
CA ASP A 141 -0.12 -17.64 -1.60
C ASP A 141 0.98 -17.41 -2.66
N ALA A 142 1.18 -16.16 -3.10
CA ALA A 142 2.23 -15.81 -4.04
C ALA A 142 3.64 -15.73 -3.41
N GLY A 143 3.75 -15.90 -2.10
CA GLY A 143 5.00 -15.86 -1.37
C GLY A 143 5.37 -14.49 -0.82
N ASP A 144 6.62 -14.38 -0.39
CA ASP A 144 7.16 -13.16 0.22
C ASP A 144 7.59 -12.16 -0.88
N MET A 145 6.69 -11.26 -1.22
CA MET A 145 6.94 -10.21 -2.21
C MET A 145 6.80 -8.84 -1.55
N ASN A 146 7.87 -8.05 -1.57
CA ASN A 146 7.83 -6.65 -1.16
C ASN A 146 7.50 -5.76 -2.36
N SER A 147 6.52 -4.88 -2.20
CA SER A 147 6.23 -3.85 -3.20
C SER A 147 7.01 -2.59 -2.88
N VAL A 148 7.65 -2.01 -3.88
CA VAL A 148 8.41 -0.75 -3.76
C VAL A 148 7.82 0.28 -4.70
N GLU A 149 7.56 1.46 -4.17
CA GLU A 149 7.30 2.66 -4.93
C GLU A 149 8.45 3.64 -4.75
N VAL A 150 8.88 4.28 -5.84
CA VAL A 150 9.91 5.32 -5.80
C VAL A 150 9.30 6.65 -6.19
N ILE A 151 9.26 7.58 -5.23
CA ILE A 151 8.87 8.96 -5.46
C ILE A 151 10.13 9.80 -5.63
N GLY A 152 10.23 10.54 -6.72
CA GLY A 152 11.44 11.30 -7.04
C GLY A 152 11.15 12.56 -7.84
N PHE A 153 12.17 13.41 -7.95
CA PHE A 153 12.12 14.60 -8.81
C PHE A 153 12.49 14.25 -10.23
N GLY A 154 11.69 14.70 -11.19
CA GLY A 154 11.96 14.59 -12.61
C GLY A 154 12.10 15.96 -13.27
N ILE A 155 12.98 16.06 -14.29
CA ILE A 155 13.10 17.26 -15.13
C ILE A 155 12.36 16.99 -16.43
N THR A 156 11.32 17.81 -16.70
CA THR A 156 10.55 17.67 -17.95
C THR A 156 11.39 18.00 -19.20
N THR A 157 11.18 17.24 -20.27
CA THR A 157 11.82 17.49 -21.56
C THR A 157 11.38 18.81 -22.20
N ALA A 158 10.20 19.32 -21.84
CA ALA A 158 9.64 20.59 -22.32
C ALA A 158 10.30 21.83 -21.68
N ALA A 159 11.08 21.66 -20.60
CA ALA A 159 11.77 22.77 -19.96
C ALA A 159 12.90 23.33 -20.84
N SER A 160 13.11 24.65 -20.81
CA SER A 160 14.26 25.30 -21.41
C SER A 160 15.58 24.88 -20.75
N ASP A 161 16.70 25.10 -21.36
CA ASP A 161 18.00 24.72 -20.80
C ASP A 161 18.31 25.44 -19.48
N ALA A 162 17.89 26.70 -19.32
CA ALA A 162 18.02 27.43 -18.06
C ALA A 162 17.16 26.83 -16.94
N GLU A 163 15.94 26.40 -17.24
CA GLU A 163 15.06 25.72 -16.28
C GLU A 163 15.59 24.34 -15.90
N LYS A 164 16.11 23.58 -16.87
CA LYS A 164 16.77 22.28 -16.62
C LYS A 164 17.98 22.44 -15.69
N GLU A 165 18.80 23.47 -15.92
CA GLU A 165 19.96 23.76 -15.06
C GLU A 165 19.53 24.14 -13.64
N ALA A 166 18.49 24.95 -13.49
CA ALA A 166 17.94 25.34 -12.19
C ALA A 166 17.34 24.12 -11.45
N ALA A 167 16.57 23.31 -12.14
CA ALA A 167 16.01 22.07 -11.57
C ALA A 167 17.10 21.08 -11.14
N TYR A 168 18.15 20.92 -11.96
CA TYR A 168 19.28 20.07 -11.60
C TYR A 168 20.02 20.58 -10.35
N LYS A 169 20.21 21.91 -10.21
CA LYS A 169 20.80 22.51 -8.99
C LYS A 169 19.97 22.22 -7.75
N PHE A 170 18.63 22.29 -7.87
CA PHE A 170 17.72 21.92 -6.79
C PHE A 170 17.83 20.46 -6.39
N ILE A 171 17.75 19.55 -7.38
CA ILE A 171 17.87 18.09 -7.13
C ILE A 171 19.21 17.75 -6.49
N LYS A 172 20.29 18.39 -6.97
CA LYS A 172 21.62 18.22 -6.40
C LYS A 172 21.68 18.70 -4.94
N TRP A 173 21.18 19.90 -4.67
CA TRP A 173 21.11 20.47 -3.32
C TRP A 173 20.32 19.57 -2.38
N TRP A 174 19.16 19.07 -2.81
CA TRP A 174 18.32 18.16 -2.04
C TRP A 174 19.07 16.93 -1.53
N ASN A 175 19.93 16.36 -2.35
CA ASN A 175 20.67 15.13 -2.05
C ASN A 175 22.11 15.37 -1.54
N THR A 176 22.55 16.63 -1.45
CA THR A 176 23.92 16.93 -1.00
C THR A 176 23.94 17.03 0.52
N GLN A 177 24.84 16.27 1.14
CA GLN A 177 25.11 16.39 2.57
C GLN A 177 26.08 17.51 2.89
N ASP A 178 25.82 18.24 3.95
CA ASP A 178 26.76 19.16 4.57
C ASP A 178 27.82 18.41 5.37
N LYS A 179 28.82 19.15 5.90
CA LYS A 179 29.96 18.57 6.63
C LYS A 179 29.54 17.85 7.92
N ASP A 180 28.41 18.22 8.50
CA ASP A 180 27.80 17.59 9.69
C ASP A 180 26.93 16.37 9.35
N GLY A 181 26.75 16.07 8.06
CA GLY A 181 25.93 14.97 7.57
C GLY A 181 24.44 15.32 7.39
N SER A 182 24.04 16.57 7.64
CA SER A 182 22.69 17.04 7.37
C SER A 182 22.43 17.17 5.86
N SER A 183 21.19 17.08 5.44
CA SER A 183 20.73 17.36 4.08
C SER A 183 19.22 17.58 4.08
N PRO A 184 18.67 18.31 3.08
CA PRO A 184 17.22 18.45 2.96
C PRO A 184 16.50 17.10 2.86
N ALA A 185 17.09 16.12 2.18
CA ALA A 185 16.54 14.76 2.08
C ALA A 185 16.49 14.05 3.44
N LEU A 186 17.51 14.23 4.30
CA LEU A 186 17.52 13.68 5.65
C LEU A 186 16.43 14.33 6.51
N GLU A 187 16.37 15.66 6.52
CA GLU A 187 15.37 16.41 7.29
C GLU A 187 13.95 16.04 6.88
N TRP A 188 13.69 15.94 5.59
CA TRP A 188 12.43 15.47 5.05
C TRP A 188 12.05 14.08 5.57
N SER A 189 12.99 13.11 5.50
CA SER A 189 12.76 11.76 5.99
C SER A 189 12.44 11.74 7.49
N LEU A 190 13.20 12.49 8.30
CA LEU A 190 12.99 12.53 9.75
C LEU A 190 11.66 13.18 10.13
N GLN A 191 11.23 14.23 9.41
CA GLN A 191 10.02 14.98 9.72
C GLN A 191 8.75 14.32 9.20
N ASN A 192 8.83 13.68 8.02
CA ASN A 192 7.64 13.19 7.32
C ASN A 192 7.55 11.66 7.27
N GLY A 193 8.52 10.94 7.84
CA GLY A 193 8.50 9.48 7.91
C GLY A 193 8.79 8.77 6.59
N PHE A 194 9.12 9.48 5.51
CA PHE A 194 9.42 8.86 4.22
C PHE A 194 10.83 8.26 4.20
N PRO A 195 10.98 6.96 3.89
CA PRO A 195 12.29 6.35 3.76
C PRO A 195 13.12 7.01 2.65
N ALA A 196 14.39 7.25 2.93
CA ALA A 196 15.32 7.78 1.94
C ALA A 196 15.89 6.65 1.08
N TYR A 197 16.09 6.93 -0.21
CA TYR A 197 16.70 6.00 -1.16
C TYR A 197 18.21 6.20 -1.33
N THR A 198 18.78 7.27 -0.78
CA THR A 198 20.23 7.52 -0.85
C THR A 198 20.96 6.87 0.33
N TYR A 199 21.99 6.10 0.04
CA TYR A 199 22.80 5.44 1.07
C TYR A 199 23.42 6.43 2.07
N SER A 200 23.74 7.64 1.61
CA SER A 200 24.27 8.69 2.49
C SER A 200 23.30 9.05 3.60
N VAL A 201 22.01 9.22 3.28
CA VAL A 201 20.96 9.50 4.26
C VAL A 201 20.67 8.28 5.12
N GLN A 202 20.49 7.11 4.52
CA GLN A 202 20.25 5.85 5.25
C GLN A 202 21.37 5.52 6.26
N ASN A 203 22.61 5.92 5.95
CA ASN A 203 23.76 5.73 6.84
C ASN A 203 23.90 6.80 7.91
N ASN A 204 23.10 7.86 7.89
CA ASN A 204 23.09 8.88 8.93
C ASN A 204 22.68 8.29 10.30
N LYS A 205 23.31 8.78 11.38
CA LYS A 205 23.09 8.26 12.74
C LYS A 205 21.64 8.50 13.21
N GLU A 206 21.07 9.66 12.92
CA GLU A 206 19.71 10.02 13.33
C GLU A 206 18.67 9.21 12.55
N TYR A 207 18.89 9.01 11.25
CA TYR A 207 18.06 8.14 10.43
C TYR A 207 18.02 6.70 10.98
N LYS A 208 19.18 6.12 11.28
CA LYS A 208 19.28 4.77 11.86
C LYS A 208 18.66 4.65 13.25
N ALA A 209 18.66 5.72 14.03
CA ALA A 209 18.04 5.75 15.35
C ALA A 209 16.51 5.87 15.29
N ASN A 210 15.95 6.32 14.16
CA ASN A 210 14.51 6.43 13.96
C ASN A 210 13.90 5.05 13.69
N LYS A 211 13.23 4.48 14.69
CA LYS A 211 12.66 3.13 14.61
C LYS A 211 11.59 3.00 13.51
N LYS A 212 10.84 4.06 13.22
CA LYS A 212 9.80 4.05 12.18
C LYS A 212 10.42 3.95 10.80
N LEU A 213 11.40 4.82 10.49
CA LEU A 213 12.14 4.76 9.23
C LEU A 213 12.87 3.43 9.07
N SER A 214 13.45 2.90 10.15
CA SER A 214 14.09 1.58 10.13
C SER A 214 13.09 0.46 9.82
N ALA A 215 11.90 0.48 10.42
CA ALA A 215 10.86 -0.51 10.17
C ALA A 215 10.36 -0.47 8.71
N MET A 216 10.20 0.73 8.14
CA MET A 216 9.79 0.89 6.73
C MET A 216 10.90 0.55 5.74
N SER A 217 12.16 0.81 6.11
CA SER A 217 13.34 0.53 5.28
C SER A 217 13.81 -0.92 5.41
N ALA A 218 13.32 -1.64 6.40
CA ALA A 218 13.67 -3.02 6.70
C ALA A 218 12.88 -4.00 5.82
N ALA A 219 12.60 -3.64 4.57
CA ALA A 219 12.36 -4.67 3.58
C ALA A 219 13.47 -5.70 3.80
N ASN A 220 13.08 -6.91 4.16
CA ASN A 220 14.04 -8.00 4.32
C ASN A 220 14.90 -8.03 3.04
N PRO A 221 16.21 -7.77 3.12
CA PRO A 221 17.05 -7.75 1.93
C PRO A 221 17.11 -9.11 1.23
N GLU A 222 16.62 -10.16 1.88
CA GLU A 222 16.49 -11.51 1.34
C GLU A 222 15.13 -11.74 0.65
N SER A 223 14.14 -10.86 0.89
CA SER A 223 12.85 -10.96 0.20
C SER A 223 12.95 -10.36 -1.19
N PRO A 224 12.39 -11.03 -2.20
CA PRO A 224 12.27 -10.46 -3.53
C PRO A 224 11.54 -9.11 -3.42
N THR A 225 12.18 -8.05 -3.87
CA THR A 225 11.58 -6.73 -3.94
C THR A 225 11.18 -6.51 -5.39
N ASP A 226 9.90 -6.37 -5.64
CA ASP A 226 9.44 -5.99 -6.96
C ASP A 226 8.73 -4.62 -6.88
N PHE A 227 8.81 -3.87 -7.96
CA PHE A 227 7.91 -2.73 -8.14
C PHE A 227 6.48 -3.27 -8.15
N ILE A 228 5.48 -2.39 -7.92
CA ILE A 228 4.10 -2.80 -8.17
C ILE A 228 4.11 -3.50 -9.51
N VAL A 229 3.90 -4.80 -9.47
CA VAL A 229 3.90 -5.68 -10.64
C VAL A 229 2.92 -5.04 -11.60
N ASP A 230 3.04 -5.11 -12.86
CA ASP A 230 2.25 -4.39 -13.84
C ASP A 230 2.63 -2.90 -14.05
N SER A 231 3.52 -2.33 -13.24
CA SER A 231 3.97 -0.94 -13.42
C SER A 231 4.62 -0.68 -14.79
N ASN A 232 5.09 -1.73 -15.46
CA ASN A 232 5.63 -1.69 -16.81
C ASN A 232 4.55 -1.59 -17.89
N PHE A 233 3.29 -1.87 -17.56
CA PHE A 233 2.18 -1.70 -18.51
C PHE A 233 1.83 -0.21 -18.64
N PRO A 234 1.93 0.41 -19.83
CA PRO A 234 1.72 1.85 -19.99
C PRO A 234 0.30 2.32 -19.62
N GLY A 235 -0.68 1.41 -19.64
CA GLY A 235 -2.09 1.68 -19.28
C GLY A 235 -2.44 1.42 -17.84
N ILE A 236 -1.47 1.06 -16.98
CA ILE A 236 -1.74 0.58 -15.62
C ILE A 236 -2.50 1.60 -14.76
N ASN A 237 -2.22 2.89 -14.89
CA ASN A 237 -2.91 3.92 -14.11
C ASN A 237 -4.43 3.88 -14.33
N SER A 238 -4.90 3.64 -15.57
CA SER A 238 -6.34 3.51 -15.84
C SER A 238 -6.93 2.24 -15.22
N VAL A 239 -6.15 1.17 -15.12
CA VAL A 239 -6.60 -0.04 -14.43
C VAL A 239 -6.71 0.20 -12.93
N LEU A 240 -5.71 0.84 -12.34
CA LEU A 240 -5.67 1.14 -10.90
C LEU A 240 -6.74 2.16 -10.49
N SER A 241 -6.99 3.21 -11.29
CA SER A 241 -7.93 4.28 -10.91
C SER A 241 -9.39 4.00 -11.27
N ASP A 242 -9.64 3.21 -12.30
CA ASP A 242 -11.01 3.04 -12.80
C ASP A 242 -11.53 1.60 -12.60
N VAL A 243 -10.70 0.59 -12.91
CA VAL A 243 -11.18 -0.81 -12.94
C VAL A 243 -11.17 -1.45 -11.56
N ILE A 244 -10.04 -1.34 -10.84
CA ILE A 244 -9.90 -1.99 -9.53
C ILE A 244 -10.87 -1.42 -8.49
N PRO A 245 -11.03 -0.09 -8.32
CA PRO A 245 -12.02 0.44 -7.40
C PRO A 245 -13.45 0.03 -7.75
N GLU A 246 -13.82 0.05 -9.03
CA GLU A 246 -15.14 -0.38 -9.45
C GLU A 246 -15.43 -1.85 -9.13
N MET A 247 -14.43 -2.71 -9.37
CA MET A 247 -14.52 -4.13 -9.06
C MET A 247 -14.77 -4.36 -7.56
N ILE A 248 -13.96 -3.75 -6.71
CA ILE A 248 -14.07 -3.92 -5.25
C ILE A 248 -15.37 -3.32 -4.72
N ASN A 249 -15.71 -2.10 -5.15
CA ASN A 249 -16.98 -1.45 -4.80
C ASN A 249 -18.18 -2.35 -5.11
N SER A 250 -18.21 -2.93 -6.32
CA SER A 250 -19.35 -3.75 -6.73
C SER A 250 -19.56 -4.98 -5.84
N VAL A 251 -18.47 -5.58 -5.35
CA VAL A 251 -18.51 -6.71 -4.40
C VAL A 251 -18.81 -6.25 -2.99
N ALA A 252 -18.12 -5.22 -2.51
CA ALA A 252 -18.25 -4.70 -1.15
C ALA A 252 -19.67 -4.21 -0.82
N PHE A 253 -20.31 -3.54 -1.77
CA PHE A 253 -21.69 -3.05 -1.62
C PHE A 253 -22.78 -4.08 -2.03
N GLY A 254 -22.37 -5.33 -2.35
CA GLY A 254 -23.30 -6.41 -2.70
C GLY A 254 -23.99 -6.24 -4.05
N ASN A 255 -23.45 -5.39 -4.94
CA ASN A 255 -24.03 -5.12 -6.26
C ASN A 255 -23.65 -6.18 -7.30
N SER A 256 -22.66 -7.01 -7.02
CA SER A 256 -22.15 -8.04 -7.94
C SER A 256 -21.63 -9.24 -7.16
N SER A 257 -21.68 -10.41 -7.77
CA SER A 257 -20.89 -11.56 -7.31
C SER A 257 -19.41 -11.32 -7.59
N VAL A 258 -18.52 -12.04 -6.90
CA VAL A 258 -17.07 -11.99 -7.16
C VAL A 258 -16.77 -12.37 -8.60
N GLU A 259 -17.40 -13.44 -9.11
CA GLU A 259 -17.24 -13.91 -10.49
C GLU A 259 -17.63 -12.83 -11.53
N ASP A 260 -18.81 -12.21 -11.37
CA ASP A 260 -19.29 -11.16 -12.30
C ASP A 260 -18.39 -9.90 -12.24
N ALA A 261 -17.90 -9.54 -11.04
CA ALA A 261 -16.98 -8.43 -10.85
C ALA A 261 -15.65 -8.66 -11.56
N LEU A 262 -15.08 -9.87 -11.43
CA LEU A 262 -13.86 -10.28 -12.14
C LEU A 262 -14.06 -10.30 -13.66
N ALA A 263 -15.15 -10.84 -14.15
CA ALA A 263 -15.48 -10.85 -15.59
C ALA A 263 -15.60 -9.43 -16.15
N LYS A 264 -16.20 -8.51 -15.40
CA LYS A 264 -16.30 -7.11 -15.79
C LYS A 264 -14.93 -6.42 -15.79
N ALA A 265 -14.12 -6.66 -14.77
CA ALA A 265 -12.76 -6.13 -14.67
C ALA A 265 -11.88 -6.65 -15.81
N GLN A 266 -11.95 -7.94 -16.13
CA GLN A 266 -11.29 -8.56 -17.29
C GLN A 266 -11.62 -7.82 -18.58
N LYS A 267 -12.90 -7.66 -18.87
CA LYS A 267 -13.37 -7.00 -20.09
C LYS A 267 -12.95 -5.51 -20.17
N SER A 268 -12.99 -4.82 -19.05
CA SER A 268 -12.63 -3.40 -18.98
C SER A 268 -11.13 -3.21 -19.18
N THR A 269 -10.33 -4.03 -18.51
CA THR A 269 -8.85 -4.03 -18.64
C THR A 269 -8.42 -4.44 -20.04
N GLN A 270 -9.04 -5.46 -20.64
CA GLN A 270 -8.69 -5.87 -22.01
C GLN A 270 -8.90 -4.75 -23.02
N LYS A 271 -9.93 -3.93 -22.88
CA LYS A 271 -10.13 -2.75 -23.75
C LYS A 271 -9.01 -1.69 -23.59
N ILE A 272 -8.44 -1.59 -22.40
CA ILE A 272 -7.27 -0.72 -22.15
C ILE A 272 -6.06 -1.33 -22.81
N VAL A 273 -5.81 -2.61 -22.58
CA VAL A 273 -4.70 -3.40 -23.13
C VAL A 273 -4.67 -3.35 -24.66
N ASP A 274 -5.81 -3.52 -25.32
CA ASP A 274 -5.92 -3.52 -26.79
C ASP A 274 -5.46 -2.21 -27.45
N LYS A 275 -5.37 -1.10 -26.70
CA LYS A 275 -4.84 0.17 -27.21
C LYS A 275 -3.30 0.16 -27.32
N TYR A 276 -2.64 -0.73 -26.55
CA TYR A 276 -1.19 -0.81 -26.44
C TYR A 276 -0.57 -1.99 -27.19
N ASN A 277 -1.37 -2.99 -27.55
CA ASN A 277 -0.96 -4.17 -28.33
C ASN A 277 -0.96 -3.93 -29.87
N LYS A 278 -0.72 -2.72 -30.32
CA LYS A 278 -0.77 -2.37 -31.74
C LYS A 278 0.59 -2.48 -32.42
#